data_3713dab4c5de70aa2c408ab253660817
#
_entry.id   3713dab4c5de70aa2c408ab253660817
#
_cell.length_a   1.000
_cell.length_b   1.000
_cell.length_c   1.000
_cell.angle_alpha   90.00
_cell.angle_beta   90.00
_cell.angle_gamma   90.00
#
_symmetry.space_group_name_H-M   'P 1'
#
loop_
_entity.id
_entity.type
_entity.pdbx_description
1 polymer ?
#
loop_
_entity_poly.entity_id
_entity_poly.type
_entity_poly.pdbx_seq_one_letter_code
_entity_poly.pdbx_strand_id
1 'polypeptide(L)'
;MQSHLDKNTTINLGSFYTPRFIVEKVYDILEKHIKLDDYVFLDSSCGYGDFFIKNLKYVGCDIDEIALRKVRNAKIIHSNSLLNTSRKKFNIDDDEKLIIIGNPPYNDKTSIIRSHIKQELFSCDKTLYYRDLGISFLRSYEVINPDFVCVLHPLSYLIKKTNFNALNKFKDNYRLIDNLIISSEIFTPKSNTFFPIVIALYKKDRYGMNYEYIKNYIFKTIEGDIFSLSDYDSIANYVNKYPNHNDPREAVAYFHTLRDINALKRNQTFMSTKNFNSVKVFKNNLKYYIYIHFFKKYAYLLPYYFGNLEIFIDNKEFLKIENEFLNFFYKKKYDENKIKNYFYALFNLD
;
A
#
# COMPACT_ATOMS: atom_id res chain seq x y z
N MET A 1 11.47 17.62 -2.18
CA MET A 1 10.73 18.46 -1.20
C MET A 1 10.28 19.73 -1.90
N GLN A 2 9.08 20.16 -1.63
CA GLN A 2 8.61 21.47 -2.08
C GLN A 2 9.48 22.55 -1.46
N SER A 3 10.08 23.41 -2.29
CA SER A 3 11.12 24.34 -1.85
C SER A 3 10.67 25.41 -0.86
N HIS A 4 9.36 25.64 -0.71
CA HIS A 4 8.76 26.62 0.19
C HIS A 4 8.21 26.00 1.48
N LEU A 5 8.22 24.67 1.62
CA LEU A 5 7.80 23.96 2.82
C LEU A 5 9.02 23.43 3.58
N ASP A 6 9.00 23.53 4.90
CA ASP A 6 9.96 22.82 5.73
C ASP A 6 9.73 21.30 5.70
N LYS A 7 10.75 20.54 6.13
CA LYS A 7 10.71 19.07 6.07
C LYS A 7 9.54 18.46 6.85
N ASN A 8 9.21 19.02 8.01
CA ASN A 8 8.15 18.50 8.87
C ASN A 8 6.78 18.75 8.24
N THR A 9 6.57 19.94 7.70
CA THR A 9 5.35 20.32 6.98
C THR A 9 5.16 19.46 5.74
N THR A 10 6.21 19.22 4.95
CA THR A 10 6.17 18.32 3.77
C THR A 10 5.74 16.89 4.15
N ILE A 11 6.35 16.33 5.19
CA ILE A 11 6.01 14.99 5.68
C ILE A 11 4.57 14.95 6.20
N ASN A 12 4.16 15.94 6.95
CA ASN A 12 2.86 16.02 7.59
C ASN A 12 1.72 16.22 6.57
N LEU A 13 1.96 16.97 5.51
CA LEU A 13 0.99 17.16 4.42
C LEU A 13 0.99 15.98 3.43
N GLY A 14 1.99 15.09 3.47
CA GLY A 14 2.17 14.06 2.46
C GLY A 14 2.52 14.62 1.08
N SER A 15 3.04 15.84 1.04
CA SER A 15 3.33 16.61 -0.18
C SER A 15 4.72 16.28 -0.70
N PHE A 16 4.84 15.22 -1.48
CA PHE A 16 6.12 14.78 -2.02
C PHE A 16 6.26 15.19 -3.49
N TYR A 17 7.42 15.77 -3.82
CA TYR A 17 7.84 15.96 -5.21
C TYR A 17 7.96 14.60 -5.92
N THR A 18 7.35 14.48 -7.10
CA THR A 18 7.46 13.25 -7.90
C THR A 18 8.60 13.41 -8.91
N PRO A 19 9.71 12.63 -8.78
CA PRO A 19 10.83 12.74 -9.70
C PRO A 19 10.42 12.50 -11.15
N ARG A 20 11.05 13.22 -12.08
CA ARG A 20 10.75 13.18 -13.51
C ARG A 20 10.72 11.77 -14.08
N PHE A 21 11.70 10.93 -13.73
CA PHE A 21 11.76 9.55 -14.23
C PHE A 21 10.56 8.69 -13.79
N ILE A 22 9.95 8.98 -12.63
CA ILE A 22 8.71 8.30 -12.18
C ILE A 22 7.52 8.81 -12.98
N VAL A 23 7.45 10.11 -13.25
CA VAL A 23 6.40 10.66 -14.11
C VAL A 23 6.47 10.06 -15.52
N GLU A 24 7.67 9.89 -16.06
CA GLU A 24 7.88 9.20 -17.34
C GLU A 24 7.37 7.76 -17.31
N LYS A 25 7.55 7.02 -16.20
CA LYS A 25 6.95 5.68 -16.02
C LYS A 25 5.43 5.69 -16.00
N VAL A 26 4.81 6.73 -15.46
CA VAL A 26 3.34 6.91 -15.53
C VAL A 26 2.91 7.03 -16.99
N TYR A 27 3.60 7.83 -17.79
CA TYR A 27 3.30 7.98 -19.20
C TYR A 27 3.62 6.73 -20.02
N ASP A 28 4.72 6.03 -19.71
CA ASP A 28 5.04 4.73 -20.33
C ASP A 28 3.89 3.70 -20.15
N ILE A 29 3.30 3.67 -18.95
CA ILE A 29 2.15 2.81 -18.66
C ILE A 29 0.91 3.27 -19.44
N LEU A 30 0.60 4.56 -19.44
CA LEU A 30 -0.56 5.11 -20.14
C LEU A 30 -0.49 4.84 -21.66
N GLU A 31 0.65 5.11 -22.29
CA GLU A 31 0.85 4.99 -23.75
C GLU A 31 0.75 3.56 -24.27
N LYS A 32 0.98 2.55 -23.40
CA LYS A 32 0.75 1.13 -23.75
C LYS A 32 -0.74 0.82 -23.96
N HIS A 33 -1.63 1.57 -23.34
CA HIS A 33 -3.06 1.25 -23.30
C HIS A 33 -3.95 2.29 -23.96
N ILE A 34 -3.47 3.54 -24.14
CA ILE A 34 -4.31 4.69 -24.46
C ILE A 34 -3.60 5.63 -25.45
N LYS A 35 -4.35 6.11 -26.46
CA LYS A 35 -3.91 7.24 -27.27
C LYS A 35 -4.26 8.53 -26.52
N LEU A 36 -3.24 9.26 -26.06
CA LEU A 36 -3.39 10.34 -25.08
C LEU A 36 -4.04 11.62 -25.60
N ASP A 37 -3.86 11.94 -26.88
CA ASP A 37 -4.26 13.23 -27.49
C ASP A 37 -5.76 13.53 -27.40
N ASP A 38 -6.58 12.49 -27.25
CA ASP A 38 -8.03 12.59 -27.17
C ASP A 38 -8.58 12.94 -25.78
N TYR A 39 -7.70 13.08 -24.78
CA TYR A 39 -8.11 13.17 -23.37
C TYR A 39 -7.73 14.50 -22.73
N VAL A 40 -8.56 14.93 -21.79
CA VAL A 40 -8.19 15.92 -20.78
C VAL A 40 -7.52 15.18 -19.61
N PHE A 41 -6.46 15.75 -19.06
CA PHE A 41 -5.73 15.20 -17.92
C PHE A 41 -6.00 16.06 -16.69
N LEU A 42 -6.52 15.44 -15.63
CA LEU A 42 -6.74 16.10 -14.34
C LEU A 42 -5.74 15.57 -13.30
N ASP A 43 -4.99 16.48 -12.70
CA ASP A 43 -4.30 16.23 -11.44
C ASP A 43 -4.98 17.04 -10.32
N SER A 44 -5.68 16.36 -9.43
CA SER A 44 -6.50 16.98 -8.39
C SER A 44 -5.70 17.37 -7.12
N SER A 45 -4.39 17.18 -7.13
CA SER A 45 -3.45 17.58 -6.07
C SER A 45 -2.08 17.87 -6.69
N CYS A 46 -2.07 18.76 -7.69
CA CYS A 46 -0.98 18.87 -8.64
C CYS A 46 0.32 19.48 -8.11
N GLY A 47 0.29 20.14 -6.94
CA GLY A 47 1.46 20.81 -6.40
C GLY A 47 2.11 21.74 -7.43
N TYR A 48 3.34 21.48 -7.81
CA TYR A 48 4.07 22.23 -8.85
C TYR A 48 3.76 21.83 -10.29
N GLY A 49 2.84 20.86 -10.51
CA GLY A 49 2.50 20.37 -11.85
C GLY A 49 3.55 19.40 -12.39
N ASP A 50 4.15 18.59 -11.52
CA ASP A 50 5.21 17.64 -11.89
C ASP A 50 4.79 16.67 -13.01
N PHE A 51 3.49 16.37 -13.12
CA PHE A 51 2.92 15.47 -14.13
C PHE A 51 2.66 16.15 -15.47
N PHE A 52 2.76 17.47 -15.61
CA PHE A 52 2.42 18.20 -16.84
C PHE A 52 3.63 18.32 -17.79
N ILE A 53 4.10 17.18 -18.25
CA ILE A 53 5.39 17.05 -18.95
C ILE A 53 5.28 16.92 -20.48
N LYS A 54 4.06 16.69 -21.01
CA LYS A 54 3.79 16.54 -22.43
C LYS A 54 2.96 17.73 -22.94
N ASN A 55 2.83 17.85 -24.25
CA ASN A 55 1.94 18.85 -24.87
C ASN A 55 0.51 18.31 -24.96
N LEU A 56 -0.18 18.24 -23.80
CA LEU A 56 -1.54 17.71 -23.66
C LEU A 56 -2.45 18.73 -22.96
N LYS A 57 -3.76 18.46 -22.92
CA LYS A 57 -4.71 19.32 -22.19
C LYS A 57 -4.68 18.99 -20.71
N TYR A 58 -4.17 19.88 -19.88
CA TYR A 58 -4.06 19.69 -18.43
C TYR A 58 -4.98 20.60 -17.63
N VAL A 59 -5.55 20.04 -16.58
CA VAL A 59 -6.23 20.75 -15.49
C VAL A 59 -5.52 20.37 -14.19
N GLY A 60 -5.04 21.35 -13.46
CA GLY A 60 -4.40 21.18 -12.15
C GLY A 60 -5.24 21.80 -11.05
N CYS A 61 -5.41 21.10 -9.94
CA CYS A 61 -6.05 21.64 -8.75
C CYS A 61 -5.18 21.37 -7.53
N ASP A 62 -5.03 22.36 -6.67
CA ASP A 62 -4.34 22.20 -5.37
C ASP A 62 -4.89 23.19 -4.35
N ILE A 63 -4.67 22.91 -3.06
CA ILE A 63 -4.94 23.82 -1.96
C ILE A 63 -3.77 24.79 -1.70
N ASP A 64 -2.59 24.50 -2.24
CA ASP A 64 -1.37 25.29 -2.08
C ASP A 64 -1.24 26.32 -3.21
N GLU A 65 -1.68 27.53 -2.95
CA GLU A 65 -1.60 28.64 -3.91
C GLU A 65 -0.15 28.95 -4.34
N ILE A 66 0.83 28.80 -3.42
CA ILE A 66 2.24 29.07 -3.70
C ILE A 66 2.78 28.06 -4.72
N ALA A 67 2.42 26.79 -4.57
CA ALA A 67 2.77 25.76 -5.52
C ALA A 67 2.14 26.03 -6.89
N LEU A 68 0.83 26.33 -6.92
CA LEU A 68 0.08 26.61 -8.15
C LEU A 68 0.66 27.76 -9.00
N ARG A 69 1.21 28.80 -8.36
CA ARG A 69 1.85 29.92 -9.09
C ARG A 69 3.06 29.51 -9.95
N LYS A 70 3.64 28.32 -9.67
CA LYS A 70 4.76 27.78 -10.45
C LYS A 70 4.34 26.87 -11.59
N VAL A 71 3.10 26.45 -11.61
CA VAL A 71 2.57 25.58 -12.68
C VAL A 71 2.53 26.31 -14.01
N ARG A 72 2.91 25.60 -15.08
CA ARG A 72 2.86 26.09 -16.46
C ARG A 72 2.11 25.09 -17.33
N ASN A 73 1.58 25.57 -18.45
CA ASN A 73 0.94 24.74 -19.47
C ASN A 73 -0.30 23.95 -19.00
N ALA A 74 -1.03 24.48 -18.00
CA ALA A 74 -2.26 23.87 -17.50
C ALA A 74 -3.30 24.92 -17.09
N LYS A 75 -4.58 24.57 -17.13
CA LYS A 75 -5.63 25.33 -16.43
C LYS A 75 -5.51 25.06 -14.94
N ILE A 76 -5.45 26.09 -14.12
CA ILE A 76 -5.20 25.96 -12.67
C ILE A 76 -6.42 26.38 -11.87
N ILE A 77 -6.73 25.59 -10.85
CA ILE A 77 -7.82 25.79 -9.90
C ILE A 77 -7.27 25.75 -8.46
N HIS A 78 -7.36 26.86 -7.76
CA HIS A 78 -7.03 26.90 -6.33
C HIS A 78 -8.25 26.49 -5.51
N SER A 79 -8.29 25.26 -5.05
CA SER A 79 -9.41 24.70 -4.30
C SER A 79 -9.04 23.39 -3.59
N ASN A 80 -9.82 23.03 -2.56
CA ASN A 80 -9.77 21.69 -1.98
C ASN A 80 -10.57 20.71 -2.86
N SER A 81 -9.89 19.79 -3.53
CA SER A 81 -10.48 18.84 -4.46
C SER A 81 -11.49 17.87 -3.85
N LEU A 82 -11.42 17.67 -2.52
CA LEU A 82 -12.30 16.75 -1.79
C LEU A 82 -13.59 17.39 -1.27
N LEU A 83 -13.82 18.67 -1.58
CA LEU A 83 -15.05 19.40 -1.26
C LEU A 83 -15.85 19.71 -2.50
N ASN A 84 -17.15 19.42 -2.52
CA ASN A 84 -18.05 19.65 -3.66
C ASN A 84 -17.49 19.04 -4.96
N THR A 85 -16.93 17.84 -4.86
CA THR A 85 -16.25 17.13 -5.94
C THR A 85 -17.21 16.89 -7.11
N SER A 86 -16.85 17.37 -8.31
CA SER A 86 -17.60 17.14 -9.56
C SER A 86 -16.75 17.51 -10.78
N ARG A 87 -17.09 17.08 -11.99
CA ARG A 87 -16.44 17.53 -13.23
C ARG A 87 -16.55 19.06 -13.41
N LYS A 88 -17.73 19.61 -13.12
CA LYS A 88 -18.00 21.05 -13.18
C LYS A 88 -17.02 21.88 -12.34
N LYS A 89 -16.65 21.39 -11.15
CA LYS A 89 -15.65 22.04 -10.29
C LYS A 89 -14.32 22.22 -11.00
N PHE A 90 -13.93 21.27 -11.82
CA PHE A 90 -12.66 21.28 -12.56
C PHE A 90 -12.80 21.90 -13.96
N ASN A 91 -13.94 22.49 -14.30
CA ASN A 91 -14.25 23.04 -15.60
C ASN A 91 -14.02 22.00 -16.73
N ILE A 92 -14.48 20.77 -16.50
CA ILE A 92 -14.43 19.64 -17.43
C ILE A 92 -15.87 19.27 -17.77
N ASP A 93 -16.18 19.23 -19.06
CA ASP A 93 -17.52 18.89 -19.54
C ASP A 93 -17.80 17.37 -19.37
N ASP A 94 -19.07 17.00 -19.29
CA ASP A 94 -19.46 15.61 -19.01
C ASP A 94 -19.14 14.66 -20.18
N ASP A 95 -19.04 15.17 -21.41
CA ASP A 95 -18.72 14.43 -22.63
C ASP A 95 -17.21 14.40 -22.95
N GLU A 96 -16.38 15.18 -22.26
CA GLU A 96 -14.93 15.10 -22.41
C GLU A 96 -14.38 13.79 -21.91
N LYS A 97 -13.51 13.17 -22.71
CA LYS A 97 -12.73 12.01 -22.25
C LYS A 97 -11.71 12.46 -21.22
N LEU A 98 -11.65 11.75 -20.09
CA LEU A 98 -10.88 12.18 -18.93
C LEU A 98 -9.96 11.09 -18.41
N ILE A 99 -8.70 11.49 -18.18
CA ILE A 99 -7.73 10.71 -17.43
C ILE A 99 -7.36 11.48 -16.15
N ILE A 100 -7.42 10.82 -15.00
CA ILE A 100 -6.83 11.36 -13.77
C ILE A 100 -5.40 10.82 -13.63
N ILE A 101 -4.46 11.72 -13.37
CA ILE A 101 -3.05 11.42 -13.08
C ILE A 101 -2.65 12.08 -11.76
N GLY A 102 -1.54 11.67 -11.17
CA GLY A 102 -0.98 12.37 -10.02
C GLY A 102 -0.44 11.46 -8.92
N ASN A 103 0.03 12.10 -7.88
CA ASN A 103 0.49 11.48 -6.65
C ASN A 103 -0.21 12.14 -5.45
N PRO A 104 -1.50 11.80 -5.21
CA PRO A 104 -2.28 12.44 -4.17
C PRO A 104 -1.69 12.15 -2.79
N PRO A 105 -1.84 13.07 -1.81
CA PRO A 105 -1.35 12.85 -0.46
C PRO A 105 -2.03 11.65 0.20
N TYR A 106 -1.24 10.80 0.87
CA TYR A 106 -1.69 9.56 1.53
C TYR A 106 -1.23 9.49 2.99
N ASN A 107 -1.75 10.39 3.82
CA ASN A 107 -1.49 10.41 5.25
C ASN A 107 -2.69 9.92 6.06
N ASP A 108 -2.43 9.11 7.11
CA ASP A 108 -3.43 8.80 8.12
C ASP A 108 -3.70 10.04 8.99
N LYS A 109 -4.97 10.42 9.14
CA LYS A 109 -5.40 11.56 9.98
C LYS A 109 -4.87 11.48 11.42
N THR A 110 -4.64 10.30 11.95
CA THR A 110 -4.07 10.14 13.30
C THR A 110 -2.67 10.75 13.39
N SER A 111 -1.87 10.64 12.31
CA SER A 111 -0.55 11.26 12.21
C SER A 111 -0.66 12.78 12.09
N ILE A 112 -1.65 13.27 11.37
CA ILE A 112 -1.93 14.70 11.15
C ILE A 112 -2.39 15.37 12.45
N ILE A 113 -3.31 14.76 13.19
CA ILE A 113 -3.78 15.27 14.48
C ILE A 113 -2.65 15.33 15.51
N ARG A 114 -1.78 14.33 15.54
CA ARG A 114 -0.61 14.31 16.43
C ARG A 114 0.41 15.40 16.11
N SER A 115 0.46 15.86 14.88
CA SER A 115 1.38 16.92 14.43
C SER A 115 0.83 18.32 14.54
N HIS A 116 -0.34 18.53 15.17
CA HIS A 116 -1.00 19.82 15.39
C HIS A 116 -1.27 20.66 14.12
N ILE A 117 -1.45 19.99 12.96
CA ILE A 117 -1.77 20.69 11.71
C ILE A 117 -3.25 21.11 11.74
N LYS A 118 -3.53 22.32 11.24
CA LYS A 118 -4.91 22.87 11.20
C LYS A 118 -5.86 21.91 10.49
N GLN A 119 -6.93 21.49 11.18
CA GLN A 119 -7.95 20.58 10.66
C GLN A 119 -8.66 21.07 9.38
N GLU A 120 -8.67 22.37 9.13
CA GLU A 120 -9.28 23.00 7.96
C GLU A 120 -8.67 22.55 6.63
N LEU A 121 -7.36 22.24 6.62
CA LEU A 121 -6.66 21.75 5.42
C LEU A 121 -7.09 20.34 4.97
N PHE A 122 -7.80 19.61 5.82
CA PHE A 122 -8.21 18.22 5.58
C PHE A 122 -9.73 18.04 5.58
N SER A 123 -10.47 19.11 5.33
CA SER A 123 -11.91 19.02 5.14
C SER A 123 -12.23 18.21 3.88
N CYS A 124 -13.27 17.39 3.97
CA CYS A 124 -13.62 16.45 2.92
C CYS A 124 -15.16 16.23 2.99
N ASP A 125 -15.79 16.05 1.84
CA ASP A 125 -17.19 15.66 1.78
C ASP A 125 -17.40 14.36 2.56
N LYS A 126 -18.50 14.29 3.31
CA LYS A 126 -18.80 13.13 4.20
C LYS A 126 -18.78 11.79 3.45
N THR A 127 -19.24 11.77 2.22
CA THR A 127 -19.30 10.57 1.36
C THR A 127 -17.93 10.09 0.92
N LEU A 128 -16.96 11.00 0.82
CA LEU A 128 -15.58 10.70 0.43
C LEU A 128 -14.69 10.36 1.63
N TYR A 129 -15.13 10.75 2.82
CA TYR A 129 -14.32 10.69 4.02
C TYR A 129 -13.81 9.27 4.33
N TYR A 130 -12.52 9.16 4.52
CA TYR A 130 -11.86 8.04 5.16
C TYR A 130 -10.68 8.55 5.99
N ARG A 131 -10.22 7.75 6.97
CA ARG A 131 -9.10 8.15 7.84
C ARG A 131 -7.79 8.37 7.08
N ASP A 132 -7.59 7.66 5.98
CA ASP A 132 -6.46 7.80 5.06
C ASP A 132 -6.89 8.69 3.89
N LEU A 133 -6.15 9.78 3.67
CA LEU A 133 -6.50 10.81 2.70
C LEU A 133 -6.42 10.30 1.27
N GLY A 134 -5.45 9.44 0.95
CA GLY A 134 -5.32 8.86 -0.39
C GLY A 134 -6.51 7.98 -0.78
N ILE A 135 -7.12 7.27 0.18
CA ILE A 135 -8.39 6.55 -0.06
C ILE A 135 -9.53 7.52 -0.33
N SER A 136 -9.58 8.67 0.36
CA SER A 136 -10.57 9.71 0.07
C SER A 136 -10.40 10.28 -1.34
N PHE A 137 -9.15 10.45 -1.82
CA PHE A 137 -8.90 10.83 -3.22
C PHE A 137 -9.39 9.77 -4.21
N LEU A 138 -9.10 8.48 -4.00
CA LEU A 138 -9.62 7.42 -4.88
C LEU A 138 -11.16 7.39 -4.94
N ARG A 139 -11.83 7.62 -3.80
CA ARG A 139 -13.30 7.78 -3.76
C ARG A 139 -13.78 8.99 -4.54
N SER A 140 -13.03 10.10 -4.51
CA SER A 140 -13.38 11.31 -5.26
C SER A 140 -13.29 11.10 -6.78
N TYR A 141 -12.36 10.25 -7.23
CA TYR A 141 -12.22 9.91 -8.64
C TYR A 141 -13.45 9.16 -9.17
N GLU A 142 -14.08 8.32 -8.34
CA GLU A 142 -15.34 7.69 -8.74
C GLU A 142 -16.45 8.74 -8.99
N VAL A 143 -16.52 9.79 -8.18
CA VAL A 143 -17.49 10.89 -8.35
C VAL A 143 -17.20 11.71 -9.60
N ILE A 144 -15.93 11.99 -9.91
CA ILE A 144 -15.49 12.70 -11.13
C ILE A 144 -15.75 11.85 -12.38
N ASN A 145 -15.76 10.51 -12.23
CA ASN A 145 -16.10 9.55 -13.27
C ASN A 145 -15.21 9.64 -14.53
N PRO A 146 -13.86 9.55 -14.41
CA PRO A 146 -12.95 9.51 -15.54
C PRO A 146 -13.01 8.17 -16.28
N ASP A 147 -12.47 8.12 -17.51
CA ASP A 147 -12.28 6.88 -18.27
C ASP A 147 -11.13 6.05 -17.70
N PHE A 148 -10.07 6.73 -17.26
CA PHE A 148 -8.89 6.10 -16.67
C PHE A 148 -8.38 6.90 -15.45
N VAL A 149 -7.75 6.18 -14.53
CA VAL A 149 -7.05 6.75 -13.37
C VAL A 149 -5.65 6.13 -13.32
N CYS A 150 -4.59 6.93 -13.47
CA CYS A 150 -3.21 6.50 -13.35
C CYS A 150 -2.51 7.29 -12.25
N VAL A 151 -2.47 6.74 -11.06
CA VAL A 151 -2.00 7.45 -9.85
C VAL A 151 -1.05 6.61 -9.01
N LEU A 152 -0.24 7.32 -8.25
CA LEU A 152 0.61 6.71 -7.24
C LEU A 152 -0.15 6.61 -5.92
N HIS A 153 -0.04 5.46 -5.28
CA HIS A 153 -0.53 5.29 -3.91
C HIS A 153 0.13 4.09 -3.22
N PRO A 154 0.05 3.96 -1.87
CA PRO A 154 0.55 2.79 -1.16
C PRO A 154 -0.09 1.49 -1.69
N LEU A 155 0.74 0.48 -1.95
CA LEU A 155 0.26 -0.84 -2.39
C LEU A 155 -0.73 -1.45 -1.39
N SER A 156 -0.63 -1.07 -0.11
CA SER A 156 -1.54 -1.51 0.95
C SER A 156 -3.02 -1.19 0.70
N TYR A 157 -3.35 -0.24 -0.19
CA TYR A 157 -4.75 0.03 -0.55
C TYR A 157 -5.37 -1.11 -1.34
N LEU A 158 -4.57 -1.85 -2.07
CA LEU A 158 -5.01 -3.02 -2.83
C LEU A 158 -4.91 -4.31 -2.02
N ILE A 159 -3.75 -4.55 -1.39
CA ILE A 159 -3.42 -5.85 -0.80
C ILE A 159 -3.97 -6.07 0.62
N LYS A 160 -4.27 -5.00 1.37
CA LYS A 160 -4.92 -5.13 2.68
C LYS A 160 -6.43 -5.10 2.53
N LYS A 161 -7.10 -6.21 2.84
CA LYS A 161 -8.55 -6.37 2.66
C LYS A 161 -9.38 -5.22 3.26
N THR A 162 -8.97 -4.69 4.42
CA THR A 162 -9.64 -3.55 5.07
C THR A 162 -9.54 -2.29 4.22
N ASN A 163 -8.37 -1.97 3.68
CA ASN A 163 -8.15 -0.80 2.84
C ASN A 163 -8.82 -0.98 1.47
N PHE A 164 -8.73 -2.18 0.89
CA PHE A 164 -9.39 -2.51 -0.36
C PHE A 164 -10.91 -2.33 -0.26
N ASN A 165 -11.53 -2.82 0.81
CA ASN A 165 -12.96 -2.61 1.05
C ASN A 165 -13.30 -1.12 1.25
N ALA A 166 -12.37 -0.33 1.79
CA ALA A 166 -12.55 1.10 1.99
C ALA A 166 -12.53 1.91 0.68
N LEU A 167 -12.09 1.34 -0.45
CA LEU A 167 -12.20 1.98 -1.77
C LEU A 167 -13.66 2.18 -2.21
N ASN A 168 -14.59 1.41 -1.60
CA ASN A 168 -16.03 1.56 -1.79
C ASN A 168 -16.41 1.47 -3.29
N LYS A 169 -17.24 2.37 -3.82
CA LYS A 169 -17.68 2.39 -5.22
C LYS A 169 -16.53 2.47 -6.23
N PHE A 170 -15.37 3.02 -5.86
CA PHE A 170 -14.22 3.06 -6.74
C PHE A 170 -13.82 1.64 -7.21
N LYS A 171 -13.70 0.67 -6.29
CA LYS A 171 -13.39 -0.72 -6.67
C LYS A 171 -14.50 -1.41 -7.46
N ASP A 172 -15.75 -0.95 -7.31
CA ASP A 172 -16.90 -1.54 -7.99
C ASP A 172 -17.03 -1.02 -9.45
N ASN A 173 -16.47 0.18 -9.75
CA ASN A 173 -16.59 0.86 -11.03
C ASN A 173 -15.27 0.98 -11.82
N TYR A 174 -14.14 0.60 -11.21
CA TYR A 174 -12.80 0.64 -11.82
C TYR A 174 -12.06 -0.67 -11.63
N ARG A 175 -11.27 -1.03 -12.63
CA ARG A 175 -10.46 -2.24 -12.65
C ARG A 175 -8.99 -1.89 -12.86
N LEU A 176 -8.11 -2.42 -12.02
CA LEU A 176 -6.65 -2.32 -12.19
C LEU A 176 -6.25 -3.09 -13.45
N ILE A 177 -5.64 -2.43 -14.42
CA ILE A 177 -5.24 -3.05 -15.70
C ILE A 177 -3.73 -3.09 -15.93
N ASP A 178 -2.98 -2.18 -15.29
CA ASP A 178 -1.51 -2.23 -15.30
C ASP A 178 -0.96 -1.63 -13.99
N ASN A 179 0.29 -1.98 -13.67
CA ASN A 179 0.93 -1.51 -12.44
C ASN A 179 2.46 -1.50 -12.57
N LEU A 180 3.10 -0.67 -11.73
CA LEU A 180 4.52 -0.73 -11.46
C LEU A 180 4.76 -0.39 -9.99
N ILE A 181 5.41 -1.27 -9.24
CA ILE A 181 5.73 -1.05 -7.83
C ILE A 181 7.11 -0.42 -7.72
N ILE A 182 7.19 0.59 -6.86
CA ILE A 182 8.41 1.33 -6.54
C ILE A 182 8.57 1.44 -5.03
N SER A 183 9.81 1.67 -4.57
CA SER A 183 10.07 1.94 -3.16
C SER A 183 9.71 3.37 -2.78
N SER A 184 9.10 3.55 -1.59
CA SER A 184 8.90 4.89 -0.99
C SER A 184 10.22 5.62 -0.70
N GLU A 185 11.36 4.92 -0.74
CA GLU A 185 12.70 5.51 -0.62
C GLU A 185 12.94 6.65 -1.62
N ILE A 186 12.39 6.51 -2.83
CA ILE A 186 12.45 7.52 -3.90
C ILE A 186 11.96 8.90 -3.39
N PHE A 187 10.96 8.92 -2.52
CA PHE A 187 10.36 10.13 -1.97
C PHE A 187 10.95 10.52 -0.62
N THR A 188 11.40 9.55 0.16
CA THR A 188 11.87 9.72 1.54
C THR A 188 13.17 8.96 1.83
N PRO A 189 14.29 9.29 1.15
CA PRO A 189 15.54 8.53 1.24
C PRO A 189 16.16 8.50 2.64
N LYS A 190 15.73 9.38 3.54
CA LYS A 190 16.20 9.45 4.93
C LYS A 190 15.26 8.73 5.92
N SER A 191 14.27 8.00 5.44
CA SER A 191 13.41 7.18 6.29
C SER A 191 14.14 5.91 6.72
N ASN A 192 13.83 5.42 7.91
CA ASN A 192 14.35 4.14 8.41
C ASN A 192 13.48 2.95 7.95
N THR A 193 12.37 3.20 7.28
CA THR A 193 11.45 2.17 6.81
C THR A 193 10.88 2.55 5.46
N PHE A 194 11.05 1.66 4.50
CA PHE A 194 10.49 1.81 3.17
C PHE A 194 9.26 0.91 3.02
N PHE A 195 8.32 1.35 2.18
CA PHE A 195 7.11 0.61 1.87
C PHE A 195 6.81 0.70 0.38
N PRO A 196 6.07 -0.26 -0.19
CA PRO A 196 5.75 -0.27 -1.60
C PRO A 196 4.71 0.79 -1.94
N ILE A 197 5.02 1.58 -2.97
CA ILE A 197 4.09 2.47 -3.67
C ILE A 197 3.83 1.83 -5.03
N VAL A 198 2.59 1.86 -5.48
CA VAL A 198 2.22 1.38 -6.81
C VAL A 198 1.85 2.56 -7.70
N ILE A 199 2.41 2.60 -8.90
CA ILE A 199 1.87 3.34 -10.04
C ILE A 199 0.76 2.43 -10.59
N ALA A 200 -0.48 2.81 -10.40
CA ALA A 200 -1.63 1.96 -10.70
C ALA A 200 -2.48 2.59 -11.81
N LEU A 201 -2.62 1.86 -12.91
CA LEU A 201 -3.54 2.25 -13.99
C LEU A 201 -4.86 1.50 -13.82
N TYR A 202 -5.91 2.26 -13.56
CA TYR A 202 -7.27 1.77 -13.50
C TYR A 202 -8.05 2.23 -14.73
N LYS A 203 -8.88 1.34 -15.25
CA LYS A 203 -9.84 1.62 -16.31
C LYS A 203 -11.25 1.55 -15.75
N LYS A 204 -12.13 2.44 -16.16
CA LYS A 204 -13.56 2.34 -15.87
C LYS A 204 -14.11 1.03 -16.42
N ASP A 205 -14.74 0.23 -15.56
CA ASP A 205 -15.20 -1.11 -15.89
C ASP A 205 -16.49 -1.43 -15.12
N ARG A 206 -17.51 -1.93 -15.80
CA ARG A 206 -18.81 -2.27 -15.20
C ARG A 206 -18.75 -3.42 -14.17
N TYR A 207 -17.70 -4.25 -14.22
CA TYR A 207 -17.51 -5.36 -13.30
C TYR A 207 -16.59 -4.99 -12.12
N GLY A 208 -15.87 -3.89 -12.26
CA GLY A 208 -14.89 -3.44 -11.27
C GLY A 208 -13.84 -4.48 -10.95
N MET A 209 -13.44 -4.52 -9.68
CA MET A 209 -12.52 -5.49 -9.12
C MET A 209 -12.99 -5.94 -7.73
N ASN A 210 -12.95 -7.24 -7.48
CA ASN A 210 -13.12 -7.80 -6.15
C ASN A 210 -11.77 -8.18 -5.54
N TYR A 211 -11.77 -8.57 -4.27
CA TYR A 211 -10.51 -8.89 -3.58
C TYR A 211 -9.83 -10.14 -4.16
N GLU A 212 -10.60 -11.11 -4.69
CA GLU A 212 -10.04 -12.28 -5.35
C GLU A 212 -9.34 -11.93 -6.67
N TYR A 213 -9.85 -10.93 -7.40
CA TYR A 213 -9.16 -10.39 -8.56
C TYR A 213 -7.77 -9.83 -8.17
N ILE A 214 -7.70 -9.03 -7.10
CA ILE A 214 -6.43 -8.46 -6.62
C ILE A 214 -5.50 -9.56 -6.08
N LYS A 215 -6.05 -10.57 -5.42
CA LYS A 215 -5.27 -11.70 -4.90
C LYS A 215 -4.54 -12.47 -6.00
N ASN A 216 -5.20 -12.64 -7.16
CA ASN A 216 -4.62 -13.34 -8.32
C ASN A 216 -3.93 -12.38 -9.31
N TYR A 217 -3.87 -11.08 -9.02
CA TYR A 217 -3.25 -10.09 -9.89
C TYR A 217 -1.72 -10.19 -9.82
N ILE A 218 -1.07 -10.07 -10.98
CA ILE A 218 0.40 -10.10 -11.07
C ILE A 218 0.93 -8.68 -10.87
N PHE A 219 1.60 -8.48 -9.75
CA PHE A 219 2.30 -7.24 -9.46
C PHE A 219 3.71 -7.28 -10.01
N LYS A 220 4.19 -6.13 -10.54
CA LYS A 220 5.53 -5.99 -11.14
C LYS A 220 6.27 -4.88 -10.43
N THR A 221 7.53 -5.09 -10.09
CA THR A 221 8.40 -4.06 -9.51
C THR A 221 9.22 -3.37 -10.59
N ILE A 222 9.76 -2.20 -10.27
CA ILE A 222 10.64 -1.45 -11.18
C ILE A 222 11.97 -2.19 -11.42
N GLU A 223 12.36 -3.05 -10.49
CA GLU A 223 13.56 -3.90 -10.59
C GLU A 223 13.34 -5.12 -11.50
N GLY A 224 12.08 -5.42 -11.84
CA GLY A 224 11.72 -6.55 -12.71
C GLY A 224 11.13 -7.76 -11.98
N ASP A 225 11.07 -7.72 -10.64
CA ASP A 225 10.44 -8.80 -9.88
C ASP A 225 8.93 -8.84 -10.13
N ILE A 226 8.37 -10.01 -10.03
CA ILE A 226 6.92 -10.24 -10.11
C ILE A 226 6.46 -11.07 -8.92
N PHE A 227 5.23 -10.81 -8.45
CA PHE A 227 4.58 -11.63 -7.43
C PHE A 227 3.06 -11.53 -7.51
N SER A 228 2.38 -12.53 -6.95
CA SER A 228 0.94 -12.53 -6.72
C SER A 228 0.65 -12.87 -5.26
N LEU A 229 -0.44 -12.34 -4.70
CA LEU A 229 -0.85 -12.73 -3.35
C LEU A 229 -1.35 -14.16 -3.26
N SER A 230 -1.75 -14.76 -4.41
CA SER A 230 -2.16 -16.17 -4.48
C SER A 230 -1.00 -17.15 -4.32
N ASP A 231 0.24 -16.68 -4.45
CA ASP A 231 1.44 -17.52 -4.30
C ASP A 231 1.72 -17.86 -2.82
N TYR A 232 1.04 -17.17 -1.90
CA TYR A 232 1.30 -17.26 -0.48
C TYR A 232 0.03 -17.39 0.34
N ASP A 233 0.14 -18.11 1.46
CA ASP A 233 -0.88 -18.14 2.49
C ASP A 233 -0.60 -17.08 3.57
N SER A 234 -1.66 -16.56 4.19
CA SER A 234 -1.49 -15.79 5.44
C SER A 234 -1.18 -16.74 6.58
N ILE A 235 -0.14 -16.44 7.39
CA ILE A 235 0.15 -17.22 8.59
C ILE A 235 -1.04 -17.26 9.58
N ALA A 236 -1.92 -16.27 9.50
CA ALA A 236 -3.15 -16.22 10.31
C ALA A 236 -4.11 -17.39 10.07
N ASN A 237 -3.97 -18.12 8.95
CA ASN A 237 -4.74 -19.32 8.69
C ASN A 237 -4.31 -20.49 9.59
N TYR A 238 -3.11 -20.43 10.16
CA TYR A 238 -2.48 -21.53 10.89
C TYR A 238 -2.26 -21.26 12.37
N VAL A 239 -2.40 -19.97 12.80
CA VAL A 239 -2.13 -19.54 14.18
C VAL A 239 -3.24 -18.64 14.72
N ASN A 240 -3.43 -18.67 16.04
CA ASN A 240 -4.31 -17.72 16.72
C ASN A 240 -3.60 -16.37 16.86
N LYS A 241 -4.26 -15.27 16.47
CA LYS A 241 -3.71 -13.90 16.61
C LYS A 241 -3.89 -13.31 18.00
N TYR A 242 -4.88 -13.77 18.73
CA TYR A 242 -5.26 -13.19 20.01
C TYR A 242 -5.38 -14.27 21.09
N PRO A 243 -5.11 -13.93 22.37
CA PRO A 243 -5.35 -14.84 23.48
C PRO A 243 -6.81 -15.30 23.51
N ASN A 244 -7.02 -16.62 23.64
CA ASN A 244 -8.32 -17.19 23.96
C ASN A 244 -8.22 -17.82 25.36
N HIS A 245 -8.77 -17.12 26.34
CA HIS A 245 -8.69 -17.56 27.74
C HIS A 245 -9.63 -18.73 28.03
N ASN A 246 -10.68 -18.90 27.22
CA ASN A 246 -11.72 -19.92 27.38
C ASN A 246 -11.38 -21.23 26.63
N ASP A 247 -10.28 -21.31 25.90
CA ASP A 247 -9.89 -22.54 25.23
C ASP A 247 -9.48 -23.59 26.27
N PRO A 248 -10.17 -24.76 26.38
CA PRO A 248 -9.89 -25.75 27.40
C PRO A 248 -8.66 -26.61 27.11
N ARG A 249 -8.11 -26.55 25.88
CA ARG A 249 -6.99 -27.38 25.47
C ARG A 249 -5.72 -27.06 26.24
N GLU A 250 -4.94 -28.08 26.51
CA GLU A 250 -3.63 -27.95 27.12
C GLU A 250 -2.63 -27.36 26.12
N ALA A 251 -1.90 -26.31 26.55
CA ALA A 251 -0.89 -25.66 25.73
C ALA A 251 0.48 -26.29 25.98
N VAL A 252 1.23 -26.55 24.90
CA VAL A 252 2.63 -27.02 24.96
C VAL A 252 3.62 -25.88 25.16
N ALA A 253 3.20 -24.65 24.84
CA ALA A 253 3.96 -23.42 25.03
C ALA A 253 3.02 -22.20 24.97
N TYR A 254 3.56 -21.05 25.30
CA TYR A 254 2.88 -19.77 25.13
C TYR A 254 3.73 -18.86 24.24
N PHE A 255 3.07 -18.12 23.33
CA PHE A 255 3.73 -17.18 22.47
C PHE A 255 3.32 -15.77 22.89
N HIS A 256 4.30 -14.87 23.02
CA HIS A 256 3.99 -13.51 23.44
C HIS A 256 3.22 -12.82 22.33
N THR A 257 2.11 -12.23 22.64
CA THR A 257 1.06 -11.70 21.79
C THR A 257 1.39 -11.54 20.29
N LEU A 258 0.48 -11.99 19.45
CA LEU A 258 0.56 -11.78 17.98
C LEU A 258 -0.05 -10.46 17.52
N ARG A 259 -0.34 -9.51 18.42
CA ARG A 259 -0.70 -8.15 18.04
C ARG A 259 0.29 -7.59 17.02
N ASP A 260 1.51 -8.07 17.05
CA ASP A 260 2.65 -7.66 16.27
C ASP A 260 3.10 -8.68 15.22
N ILE A 261 2.24 -9.61 14.75
CA ILE A 261 2.54 -10.38 13.54
C ILE A 261 2.92 -9.43 12.40
N ASN A 262 2.28 -8.27 12.32
CA ASN A 262 2.57 -7.23 11.34
C ASN A 262 3.74 -6.32 11.73
N ALA A 263 4.20 -6.37 12.98
CA ALA A 263 5.35 -5.59 13.44
C ALA A 263 6.62 -6.42 13.29
N LEU A 264 7.16 -6.49 12.08
CA LEU A 264 8.35 -7.27 11.73
C LEU A 264 9.57 -6.96 12.60
N LYS A 265 9.63 -5.78 13.20
CA LYS A 265 10.74 -5.32 14.04
C LYS A 265 10.66 -5.79 15.51
N ARG A 266 9.55 -6.41 15.95
CA ARG A 266 9.41 -6.87 17.34
C ARG A 266 9.77 -8.34 17.48
N ASN A 267 10.66 -8.65 18.42
CA ASN A 267 11.00 -10.02 18.74
C ASN A 267 9.82 -10.72 19.42
N GLN A 268 9.50 -11.91 18.92
CA GLN A 268 8.51 -12.79 19.51
C GLN A 268 9.24 -13.93 20.23
N THR A 269 8.81 -14.26 21.41
CA THR A 269 9.46 -15.29 22.22
C THR A 269 8.47 -16.31 22.71
N PHE A 270 8.91 -17.56 22.74
CA PHE A 270 8.23 -18.61 23.46
C PHE A 270 8.40 -18.44 24.97
N MET A 271 7.32 -18.68 25.71
CA MET A 271 7.32 -18.61 27.16
C MET A 271 6.86 -19.95 27.72
N SER A 272 7.43 -20.32 28.87
CA SER A 272 7.00 -21.50 29.62
C SER A 272 5.74 -21.24 30.46
N THR A 273 5.49 -19.98 30.80
CA THR A 273 4.38 -19.60 31.70
C THR A 273 3.40 -18.68 30.97
N LYS A 274 2.10 -18.85 31.24
CA LYS A 274 1.03 -18.01 30.73
C LYS A 274 1.10 -16.62 31.36
N ASN A 275 0.90 -15.57 30.55
CA ASN A 275 0.55 -14.24 31.01
C ASN A 275 -0.74 -13.76 30.33
N PHE A 276 -1.26 -12.59 30.72
CA PHE A 276 -2.53 -12.07 30.21
C PHE A 276 -2.54 -11.88 28.67
N ASN A 277 -1.42 -11.53 28.08
CA ASN A 277 -1.29 -11.25 26.66
C ASN A 277 -0.71 -12.43 25.84
N SER A 278 -0.54 -13.60 26.45
CA SER A 278 0.01 -14.75 25.74
C SER A 278 -1.04 -15.54 24.98
N VAL A 279 -0.64 -16.05 23.83
CA VAL A 279 -1.45 -16.95 23.01
C VAL A 279 -1.06 -18.38 23.33
N LYS A 280 -2.03 -19.27 23.58
CA LYS A 280 -1.79 -20.69 23.74
C LYS A 280 -1.27 -21.31 22.45
N VAL A 281 -0.18 -22.05 22.55
CA VAL A 281 0.41 -22.82 21.45
C VAL A 281 0.11 -24.29 21.68
N PHE A 282 -0.46 -24.96 20.69
CA PHE A 282 -0.82 -26.36 20.74
C PHE A 282 0.13 -27.21 19.90
N LYS A 283 0.20 -28.50 20.17
CA LYS A 283 1.09 -29.43 19.46
C LYS A 283 0.90 -29.37 17.93
N ASN A 284 -0.34 -29.25 17.45
CA ASN A 284 -0.70 -29.22 16.04
C ASN A 284 -0.31 -27.93 15.30
N ASN A 285 -0.17 -26.80 16.00
CA ASN A 285 0.19 -25.52 15.41
C ASN A 285 1.55 -24.95 15.89
N LEU A 286 2.27 -25.69 16.72
CA LEU A 286 3.58 -25.31 17.25
C LEU A 286 4.55 -24.92 16.12
N LYS A 287 4.63 -25.71 15.07
CA LYS A 287 5.51 -25.46 13.91
C LYS A 287 5.32 -24.09 13.28
N TYR A 288 4.11 -23.57 13.22
CA TYR A 288 3.79 -22.27 12.63
C TYR A 288 4.18 -21.09 13.55
N TYR A 289 4.17 -21.29 14.87
CA TYR A 289 4.69 -20.28 15.78
C TYR A 289 6.23 -20.24 15.76
N ILE A 290 6.89 -21.39 15.57
CA ILE A 290 8.33 -21.44 15.32
C ILE A 290 8.67 -20.78 13.99
N TYR A 291 7.87 -21.01 12.95
CA TYR A 291 7.98 -20.33 11.67
C TYR A 291 7.97 -18.80 11.84
N ILE A 292 7.02 -18.25 12.62
CA ILE A 292 6.96 -16.80 12.91
C ILE A 292 8.26 -16.31 13.54
N HIS A 293 8.84 -17.07 14.46
CA HIS A 293 10.12 -16.72 15.08
C HIS A 293 11.23 -16.59 14.02
N PHE A 294 11.35 -17.56 13.14
CA PHE A 294 12.36 -17.54 12.08
C PHE A 294 12.05 -16.49 11.00
N PHE A 295 10.80 -16.32 10.60
CA PHE A 295 10.43 -15.25 9.68
C PHE A 295 10.92 -13.89 10.18
N LYS A 296 10.74 -13.60 11.48
CA LYS A 296 11.22 -12.35 12.08
C LYS A 296 12.73 -12.29 12.19
N LYS A 297 13.42 -13.42 12.39
CA LYS A 297 14.88 -13.50 12.34
C LYS A 297 15.43 -13.08 10.98
N TYR A 298 14.74 -13.45 9.89
CA TYR A 298 15.13 -13.14 8.50
C TYR A 298 14.42 -11.91 7.90
N ALA A 299 13.54 -11.24 8.65
CA ALA A 299 12.75 -10.11 8.14
C ALA A 299 13.59 -8.91 7.66
N TYR A 300 14.86 -8.82 8.05
CA TYR A 300 15.79 -7.79 7.55
C TYR A 300 16.15 -7.99 6.07
N LEU A 301 15.95 -9.20 5.54
CA LEU A 301 16.16 -9.56 4.13
C LEU A 301 14.91 -9.31 3.28
N LEU A 302 13.76 -9.01 3.91
CA LEU A 302 12.49 -8.89 3.22
C LEU A 302 12.53 -7.73 2.22
N PRO A 303 12.31 -7.95 0.92
CA PRO A 303 12.19 -6.88 -0.06
C PRO A 303 11.11 -5.88 0.32
N TYR A 304 11.30 -4.60 -0.03
CA TYR A 304 10.39 -3.52 0.34
C TYR A 304 8.95 -3.76 -0.14
N TYR A 305 8.77 -4.44 -1.27
CA TYR A 305 7.44 -4.69 -1.85
C TYR A 305 6.60 -5.68 -1.05
N PHE A 306 7.21 -6.49 -0.17
CA PHE A 306 6.51 -7.29 0.82
C PHE A 306 6.27 -6.56 2.15
N GLY A 307 6.84 -5.38 2.35
CA GLY A 307 6.86 -4.67 3.64
C GLY A 307 5.48 -4.33 4.23
N ASN A 308 4.44 -4.33 3.41
CA ASN A 308 3.05 -4.09 3.85
C ASN A 308 2.22 -5.37 4.00
N LEU A 309 2.77 -6.54 3.68
CA LEU A 309 2.11 -7.80 3.91
C LEU A 309 2.13 -8.17 5.41
N GLU A 310 1.14 -8.94 5.84
CA GLU A 310 1.24 -9.73 7.06
C GLU A 310 2.29 -10.83 6.84
N ILE A 311 2.73 -11.49 7.91
CA ILE A 311 3.59 -12.66 7.76
C ILE A 311 2.88 -13.68 6.87
N PHE A 312 3.52 -14.02 5.78
CA PHE A 312 3.05 -14.96 4.78
C PHE A 312 3.90 -16.23 4.77
N ILE A 313 3.41 -17.28 4.14
CA ILE A 313 4.04 -18.59 4.10
C ILE A 313 3.74 -19.29 2.79
N ASP A 314 4.75 -19.88 2.15
CA ASP A 314 4.53 -21.00 1.24
C ASP A 314 4.39 -22.26 2.09
N ASN A 315 3.15 -22.63 2.43
CA ASN A 315 2.91 -23.77 3.31
C ASN A 315 3.32 -25.10 2.69
N LYS A 316 3.26 -25.22 1.37
CA LYS A 316 3.65 -26.45 0.67
C LYS A 316 5.14 -26.72 0.81
N GLU A 317 5.96 -25.72 0.57
CA GLU A 317 7.43 -25.84 0.71
C GLU A 317 7.84 -25.91 2.19
N PHE A 318 7.16 -25.17 3.08
CA PHE A 318 7.40 -25.23 4.52
C PHE A 318 7.20 -26.64 5.09
N LEU A 319 6.16 -27.35 4.70
CA LEU A 319 5.88 -28.70 5.21
C LEU A 319 6.97 -29.72 4.83
N LYS A 320 7.76 -29.49 3.78
CA LYS A 320 8.90 -30.34 3.42
C LYS A 320 10.06 -30.26 4.43
N ILE A 321 10.14 -29.15 5.17
CA ILE A 321 11.23 -28.89 6.12
C ILE A 321 10.74 -28.61 7.54
N GLU A 322 9.47 -28.84 7.86
CA GLU A 322 8.88 -28.54 9.16
C GLU A 322 9.62 -29.17 10.35
N ASN A 323 10.26 -30.34 10.11
CA ASN A 323 11.04 -31.03 11.15
C ASN A 323 12.25 -30.21 11.61
N GLU A 324 12.86 -29.39 10.75
CA GLU A 324 13.99 -28.55 11.16
C GLU A 324 13.54 -27.48 12.17
N PHE A 325 12.33 -26.93 11.97
CA PHE A 325 11.72 -25.99 12.91
C PHE A 325 11.35 -26.65 14.21
N LEU A 326 10.76 -27.85 14.20
CA LEU A 326 10.44 -28.60 15.41
C LEU A 326 11.69 -29.01 16.17
N ASN A 327 12.74 -29.45 15.48
CA ASN A 327 14.03 -29.81 16.09
C ASN A 327 14.66 -28.61 16.82
N PHE A 328 14.61 -27.42 16.26
CA PHE A 328 15.04 -26.19 16.95
C PHE A 328 14.31 -26.03 18.30
N PHE A 329 12.99 -26.14 18.33
CA PHE A 329 12.20 -25.95 19.54
C PHE A 329 12.54 -27.01 20.62
N TYR A 330 12.71 -28.26 20.19
CA TYR A 330 13.03 -29.38 21.10
C TYR A 330 14.54 -29.48 21.42
N LYS A 331 15.34 -28.46 21.06
CA LYS A 331 16.81 -28.43 21.28
C LYS A 331 17.53 -29.65 20.70
N LYS A 332 17.04 -30.18 19.58
CA LYS A 332 17.68 -31.24 18.80
C LYS A 332 18.55 -30.62 17.71
N LYS A 333 19.43 -31.43 17.09
CA LYS A 333 20.21 -31.01 15.92
C LYS A 333 19.24 -30.67 14.78
N TYR A 334 19.38 -29.49 14.19
CA TYR A 334 18.62 -29.04 13.02
C TYR A 334 19.56 -28.40 11.99
N ASP A 335 19.12 -28.32 10.75
CA ASP A 335 19.87 -27.69 9.66
C ASP A 335 19.38 -26.26 9.46
N GLU A 336 20.13 -25.30 9.99
CA GLU A 336 19.81 -23.88 9.85
C GLU A 336 19.91 -23.42 8.40
N ASN A 337 20.76 -24.02 7.55
CA ASN A 337 20.86 -23.64 6.14
C ASN A 337 19.59 -24.01 5.37
N LYS A 338 18.95 -25.13 5.67
CA LYS A 338 17.65 -25.45 5.05
C LYS A 338 16.59 -24.41 5.39
N ILE A 339 16.53 -23.97 6.66
CA ILE A 339 15.61 -22.92 7.08
C ILE A 339 15.93 -21.60 6.37
N LYS A 340 17.21 -21.23 6.32
CA LYS A 340 17.69 -20.03 5.64
C LYS A 340 17.32 -20.05 4.14
N ASN A 341 17.62 -21.14 3.44
CA ASN A 341 17.35 -21.29 2.02
C ASN A 341 15.84 -21.22 1.72
N TYR A 342 15.01 -21.77 2.59
CA TYR A 342 13.55 -21.60 2.47
C TYR A 342 13.14 -20.12 2.49
N PHE A 343 13.68 -19.30 3.43
CA PHE A 343 13.34 -17.89 3.49
C PHE A 343 13.95 -17.09 2.33
N TYR A 344 15.11 -17.48 1.82
CA TYR A 344 15.69 -16.87 0.63
C TYR A 344 14.77 -17.08 -0.58
N ALA A 345 14.35 -18.32 -0.83
CA ALA A 345 13.39 -18.63 -1.89
C ALA A 345 12.04 -17.91 -1.69
N LEU A 346 11.51 -17.92 -0.45
CA LEU A 346 10.24 -17.25 -0.12
C LEU A 346 10.29 -15.72 -0.39
N PHE A 347 11.44 -15.10 -0.21
CA PHE A 347 11.64 -13.66 -0.40
C PHE A 347 12.14 -13.29 -1.80
N ASN A 348 12.21 -14.27 -2.73
CA ASN A 348 12.75 -14.09 -4.07
C ASN A 348 14.22 -13.56 -4.07
N LEU A 349 15.03 -14.07 -3.13
CA LEU A 349 16.45 -13.74 -3.04
C LEU A 349 17.26 -14.86 -3.68
N ASP A 350 18.04 -14.53 -4.69
CA ASP A 350 18.97 -15.47 -5.36
C ASP A 350 20.18 -15.83 -4.49
#